data_cb1a0bd593aeb273653316294db0bf44
#
_entry.id   cb1a0bd593aeb273653316294db0bf44
#
_cell.length_a   1.000
_cell.length_b   1.000
_cell.length_c   1.000
_cell.angle_alpha   90.00
_cell.angle_beta   90.00
_cell.angle_gamma   90.00
#
_symmetry.space_group_name_H-M   'P 1'
#
loop_
_entity.id
_entity.type
_entity.pdbx_description
1 polymer ?
#
loop_
_entity_poly.entity_id
_entity_poly.type
_entity_poly.pdbx_seq_one_letter_code
_entity_poly.pdbx_strand_id
1 'polypeptide(L)'
;TEGSALVINGEQVSREVLLNACCRPFDKIYPSAVPAQHKELLPDGVDSSSLITHSSSLTYKGEAVETPLVYIPVFPGTNCDYDSAKAWRKAGAEVETTIFRNLTGEDVLSSIDEMVEHINRCHILMFAGGFSAGDEPAGSGQFLASVTSNQKVGAAITALIDRGGLILGICNGFQALVKSGLLPYGKLGMVTPDSPTLFRNDI
;
A
#
# COMPACT_ATOMS: atom_id res chain seq x y z
N THR A 1 2.47 7.68 32.05
CA THR A 1 1.97 8.66 33.00
C THR A 1 0.83 9.42 32.34
N GLU A 2 -0.41 9.14 32.75
CA GLU A 2 -1.60 9.86 32.36
C GLU A 2 -1.58 11.24 33.03
N GLY A 3 -0.92 12.21 32.41
CA GLY A 3 -0.94 13.60 32.84
C GLY A 3 -1.99 14.36 32.04
N SER A 4 -2.88 15.06 32.72
CA SER A 4 -3.90 15.92 32.10
C SER A 4 -3.34 17.26 31.56
N ALA A 5 -2.06 17.52 31.72
CA ALA A 5 -1.41 18.76 31.31
C ALA A 5 0.08 18.56 30.99
N LEU A 6 0.60 19.37 30.06
CA LEU A 6 2.01 19.45 29.69
C LEU A 6 2.59 20.75 30.26
N VAL A 7 3.86 20.73 30.67
CA VAL A 7 4.58 21.94 31.06
C VAL A 7 5.48 22.35 29.89
N ILE A 8 5.22 23.53 29.32
CA ILE A 8 5.99 24.11 28.22
C ILE A 8 6.56 25.44 28.69
N ASN A 9 7.88 25.60 28.71
CA ASN A 9 8.58 26.80 29.20
C ASN A 9 8.16 27.25 30.61
N GLY A 10 7.81 26.30 31.48
CA GLY A 10 7.37 26.60 32.86
C GLY A 10 5.86 26.89 33.00
N GLU A 11 5.13 26.95 31.91
CA GLU A 11 3.66 27.12 31.91
C GLU A 11 2.96 25.78 31.74
N GLN A 12 1.93 25.58 32.56
CA GLN A 12 1.12 24.35 32.49
C GLN A 12 0.00 24.51 31.46
N VAL A 13 0.07 23.72 30.40
CA VAL A 13 -0.91 23.72 29.29
C VAL A 13 -1.74 22.43 29.34
N SER A 14 -3.06 22.59 29.43
CA SER A 14 -3.96 21.42 29.45
C SER A 14 -3.98 20.70 28.10
N ARG A 15 -4.23 19.37 28.13
CA ARG A 15 -4.41 18.55 26.92
C ARG A 15 -5.49 19.13 25.99
N GLU A 16 -6.57 19.64 26.55
CA GLU A 16 -7.69 20.22 25.79
C GLU A 16 -7.27 21.46 25.01
N VAL A 17 -6.48 22.34 25.61
CA VAL A 17 -5.93 23.53 24.95
C VAL A 17 -5.03 23.15 23.79
N LEU A 18 -4.17 22.14 23.97
CA LEU A 18 -3.29 21.64 22.91
C LEU A 18 -4.07 20.99 21.75
N LEU A 19 -5.04 20.13 22.04
CA LEU A 19 -5.88 19.54 21.02
C LEU A 19 -6.66 20.59 20.23
N ASN A 20 -7.23 21.56 20.92
CA ASN A 20 -7.93 22.67 20.28
C ASN A 20 -7.00 23.51 19.39
N ALA A 21 -5.78 23.78 19.84
CA ALA A 21 -4.79 24.52 19.05
C ALA A 21 -4.34 23.74 17.81
N CYS A 22 -4.23 22.41 17.89
CA CYS A 22 -3.85 21.56 16.77
C CYS A 22 -5.00 21.31 15.77
N CYS A 23 -6.23 21.12 16.25
CA CYS A 23 -7.35 20.70 15.42
C CYS A 23 -8.15 21.89 14.85
N ARG A 24 -8.39 22.93 15.64
CA ARG A 24 -9.23 24.08 15.20
C ARG A 24 -8.79 24.81 13.93
N PRO A 25 -7.48 25.00 13.62
CA PRO A 25 -7.09 25.65 12.38
C PRO A 25 -7.55 24.88 11.13
N PHE A 26 -7.68 23.57 11.23
CA PHE A 26 -8.07 22.68 10.13
C PHE A 26 -9.57 22.37 10.08
N ASP A 27 -10.31 22.56 11.18
CA ASP A 27 -11.75 22.23 11.25
C ASP A 27 -12.61 22.99 10.23
N LYS A 28 -12.15 24.16 9.76
CA LYS A 28 -12.83 24.93 8.72
C LYS A 28 -12.62 24.36 7.30
N ILE A 29 -11.51 23.65 7.08
CA ILE A 29 -11.10 23.11 5.79
C ILE A 29 -11.37 21.61 5.76
N TYR A 30 -11.08 20.92 6.86
CA TYR A 30 -11.29 19.48 7.06
C TYR A 30 -12.02 19.26 8.38
N PRO A 31 -13.37 19.33 8.40
CA PRO A 31 -14.14 19.12 9.61
C PRO A 31 -13.83 17.76 10.23
N SER A 32 -13.42 17.72 11.49
CA SER A 32 -13.14 16.49 12.23
C SER A 32 -14.41 15.68 12.57
N ALA A 33 -15.60 16.29 12.40
CA ALA A 33 -16.88 15.61 12.48
C ALA A 33 -17.64 15.79 11.17
N VAL A 34 -17.91 14.71 10.48
CA VAL A 34 -18.82 14.71 9.33
C VAL A 34 -20.24 14.95 9.88
N PRO A 35 -20.97 16.00 9.42
CA PRO A 35 -22.34 16.21 9.84
C PRO A 35 -23.18 14.95 9.55
N ALA A 36 -24.09 14.61 10.45
CA ALA A 36 -24.92 13.41 10.34
C ALA A 36 -25.74 13.32 9.04
N GLN A 37 -25.85 14.42 8.30
CA GLN A 37 -26.52 14.50 6.99
C GLN A 37 -25.79 13.78 5.86
N HIS A 38 -24.51 13.43 6.00
CA HIS A 38 -23.76 12.61 5.03
C HIS A 38 -23.91 11.10 5.24
N LYS A 39 -24.78 10.65 6.16
CA LYS A 39 -25.10 9.23 6.32
C LYS A 39 -25.95 8.66 5.17
N GLU A 40 -26.45 9.51 4.28
CA GLU A 40 -27.35 9.12 3.17
C GLU A 40 -26.63 8.75 1.86
N LEU A 41 -25.29 8.71 1.81
CA LEU A 41 -24.56 8.34 0.59
C LEU A 41 -24.30 6.83 0.43
N LEU A 42 -24.77 6.02 1.37
CA LEU A 42 -24.85 4.57 1.15
C LEU A 42 -26.20 4.26 0.52
N PRO A 43 -26.25 3.50 -0.59
CA PRO A 43 -27.51 3.05 -1.16
C PRO A 43 -28.38 2.42 -0.09
N ASP A 44 -29.68 2.72 -0.09
CA ASP A 44 -30.66 2.11 0.83
C ASP A 44 -30.50 0.59 0.83
N GLY A 45 -30.21 0.02 2.00
CA GLY A 45 -30.04 -1.42 2.18
C GLY A 45 -28.60 -1.90 2.42
N VAL A 46 -27.59 -1.03 2.40
CA VAL A 46 -26.24 -1.39 2.84
C VAL A 46 -26.13 -1.12 4.34
N ASP A 47 -26.37 -2.15 5.15
CA ASP A 47 -26.11 -2.11 6.58
C ASP A 47 -24.59 -1.96 6.81
N SER A 48 -24.18 -0.84 7.42
CA SER A 48 -22.78 -0.59 7.78
C SER A 48 -22.20 -1.66 8.71
N SER A 49 -23.05 -2.41 9.42
CA SER A 49 -22.63 -3.57 10.21
C SER A 49 -22.23 -4.75 9.32
N SER A 50 -22.79 -4.86 8.12
CA SER A 50 -22.41 -5.92 7.16
C SER A 50 -21.03 -5.72 6.54
N LEU A 51 -20.56 -4.48 6.43
CA LEU A 51 -19.20 -4.18 5.94
C LEU A 51 -18.11 -4.58 6.95
N ILE A 52 -18.45 -4.64 8.23
CA ILE A 52 -17.49 -5.01 9.30
C ILE A 52 -17.47 -6.53 9.53
N THR A 53 -18.55 -7.24 9.20
CA THR A 53 -18.66 -8.68 9.45
C THR A 53 -18.00 -9.57 8.39
N HIS A 54 -17.63 -9.04 7.23
CA HIS A 54 -16.95 -9.82 6.20
C HIS A 54 -15.44 -10.02 6.45
N SER A 55 -14.86 -9.40 7.46
CA SER A 55 -13.42 -9.55 7.76
C SER A 55 -13.05 -10.90 8.42
N SER A 56 -14.03 -11.66 8.91
CA SER A 56 -13.78 -12.89 9.67
C SER A 56 -13.67 -14.17 8.84
N SER A 57 -13.89 -14.12 7.52
CA SER A 57 -13.90 -15.31 6.67
C SER A 57 -12.73 -15.43 5.70
N LEU A 58 -11.85 -14.43 5.64
CA LEU A 58 -10.63 -14.50 4.81
C LEU A 58 -9.57 -15.33 5.55
N THR A 59 -9.60 -16.63 5.36
CA THR A 59 -8.58 -17.53 5.88
C THR A 59 -7.56 -17.79 4.79
N TYR A 60 -6.28 -17.59 5.09
CA TYR A 60 -5.20 -18.01 4.23
C TYR A 60 -5.25 -19.54 4.04
N LYS A 61 -5.25 -19.98 2.78
CA LYS A 61 -5.38 -21.41 2.42
C LYS A 61 -4.07 -22.04 1.98
N GLY A 62 -2.97 -21.27 1.98
CA GLY A 62 -1.65 -21.79 1.64
C GLY A 62 -1.01 -22.54 2.82
N GLU A 63 0.12 -23.13 2.57
CA GLU A 63 0.91 -23.79 3.61
C GLU A 63 1.44 -22.75 4.61
N ALA A 64 1.32 -23.04 5.91
CA ALA A 64 1.85 -22.18 6.95
C ALA A 64 3.38 -22.22 6.94
N VAL A 65 4.00 -21.05 6.87
CA VAL A 65 5.45 -20.89 6.93
C VAL A 65 5.81 -20.24 8.26
N GLU A 66 6.70 -20.86 9.03
CA GLU A 66 7.09 -20.39 10.36
C GLU A 66 7.74 -19.00 10.29
N THR A 67 8.65 -18.80 9.32
CA THR A 67 9.31 -17.51 9.09
C THR A 67 9.14 -17.13 7.62
N PRO A 68 8.10 -16.36 7.27
CA PRO A 68 7.88 -15.97 5.88
C PRO A 68 8.95 -14.98 5.40
N LEU A 69 9.43 -15.17 4.20
CA LEU A 69 10.30 -14.23 3.50
C LEU A 69 9.46 -13.20 2.76
N VAL A 70 9.63 -11.93 3.10
CA VAL A 70 9.01 -10.78 2.43
C VAL A 70 10.03 -10.10 1.54
N TYR A 71 9.69 -9.91 0.28
CA TYR A 71 10.49 -9.13 -0.65
C TYR A 71 9.85 -7.76 -0.91
N ILE A 72 10.63 -6.69 -0.76
CA ILE A 72 10.20 -5.30 -0.98
C ILE A 72 11.14 -4.67 -2.01
N PRO A 73 10.77 -4.64 -3.30
CA PRO A 73 11.53 -3.87 -4.29
C PRO A 73 11.39 -2.37 -4.01
N VAL A 74 12.51 -1.66 -4.03
CA VAL A 74 12.60 -0.21 -3.79
C VAL A 74 12.82 0.48 -5.12
N PHE A 75 11.85 1.27 -5.56
CA PHE A 75 11.91 2.02 -6.81
C PHE A 75 12.32 3.47 -6.57
N PRO A 76 12.86 4.16 -7.56
CA PRO A 76 13.05 5.61 -7.46
C PRO A 76 11.75 6.30 -7.04
N GLY A 77 11.77 7.02 -5.93
CA GLY A 77 10.57 7.65 -5.33
C GLY A 77 9.82 6.82 -4.29
N THR A 78 10.20 5.55 -4.04
CA THR A 78 9.74 4.81 -2.86
C THR A 78 10.31 5.45 -1.59
N ASN A 79 9.49 5.64 -0.56
CA ASN A 79 9.92 6.28 0.69
C ASN A 79 9.42 5.61 1.97
N CYS A 80 8.66 4.54 1.87
CA CYS A 80 8.12 3.78 3.02
C CYS A 80 8.71 2.37 3.14
N ASP A 81 9.80 2.06 2.45
CA ASP A 81 10.45 0.75 2.43
C ASP A 81 11.06 0.38 3.78
N TYR A 82 11.75 1.31 4.43
CA TYR A 82 12.38 1.08 5.73
C TYR A 82 11.35 0.77 6.82
N ASP A 83 10.30 1.57 6.93
CA ASP A 83 9.24 1.37 7.95
C ASP A 83 8.44 0.11 7.69
N SER A 84 8.19 -0.20 6.42
CA SER A 84 7.55 -1.44 5.99
C SER A 84 8.40 -2.66 6.37
N ALA A 85 9.70 -2.64 6.05
CA ALA A 85 10.62 -3.71 6.42
C ALA A 85 10.70 -3.90 7.94
N LYS A 86 10.72 -2.80 8.70
CA LYS A 86 10.71 -2.84 10.17
C LYS A 86 9.42 -3.45 10.72
N ALA A 87 8.26 -3.12 10.13
CA ALA A 87 6.98 -3.68 10.54
C ALA A 87 6.93 -5.19 10.32
N TRP A 88 7.39 -5.68 9.16
CA TRP A 88 7.46 -7.09 8.85
C TRP A 88 8.41 -7.86 9.78
N ARG A 89 9.61 -7.34 10.03
CA ARG A 89 10.55 -7.96 10.98
C ARG A 89 9.96 -8.04 12.39
N LYS A 90 9.23 -6.98 12.82
CA LYS A 90 8.52 -7.00 14.11
C LYS A 90 7.42 -8.06 14.16
N ALA A 91 6.81 -8.38 13.03
CA ALA A 91 5.82 -9.46 12.91
C ALA A 91 6.43 -10.86 12.80
N GLY A 92 7.77 -10.99 12.83
CA GLY A 92 8.47 -12.29 12.78
C GLY A 92 8.87 -12.74 11.37
N ALA A 93 8.78 -11.89 10.37
CA ALA A 93 9.19 -12.21 9.00
C ALA A 93 10.67 -11.86 8.74
N GLU A 94 11.29 -12.58 7.82
CA GLU A 94 12.52 -12.15 7.16
C GLU A 94 12.18 -11.17 6.03
N VAL A 95 13.05 -10.16 5.80
CA VAL A 95 12.79 -9.13 4.80
C VAL A 95 14.03 -8.90 3.95
N GLU A 96 13.85 -9.01 2.64
CA GLU A 96 14.82 -8.63 1.63
C GLU A 96 14.35 -7.39 0.87
N THR A 97 15.28 -6.50 0.57
CA THR A 97 15.04 -5.30 -0.22
C THR A 97 16.11 -5.15 -1.28
N THR A 98 15.72 -4.78 -2.49
CA THR A 98 16.66 -4.43 -3.57
C THR A 98 16.28 -3.08 -4.17
N ILE A 99 17.26 -2.37 -4.70
CA ILE A 99 17.04 -1.06 -5.32
C ILE A 99 16.92 -1.23 -6.83
N PHE A 100 15.76 -0.89 -7.37
CA PHE A 100 15.54 -0.86 -8.81
C PHE A 100 16.27 0.35 -9.42
N ARG A 101 17.30 0.09 -10.19
CA ARG A 101 18.11 1.09 -10.86
C ARG A 101 17.57 1.34 -12.27
N ASN A 102 17.48 2.60 -12.66
CA ASN A 102 16.92 3.00 -13.95
C ASN A 102 17.75 4.09 -14.67
N LEU A 103 19.03 4.22 -14.35
CA LEU A 103 19.91 5.23 -14.97
C LEU A 103 20.32 4.83 -16.38
N THR A 104 20.49 3.54 -16.61
CA THR A 104 20.86 2.99 -17.93
C THR A 104 19.96 1.81 -18.29
N GLY A 105 19.92 1.44 -19.57
CA GLY A 105 19.20 0.24 -20.00
C GLY A 105 19.74 -1.05 -19.37
N GLU A 106 21.05 -1.11 -19.13
CA GLU A 106 21.69 -2.25 -18.44
C GLU A 106 21.27 -2.32 -16.97
N ASP A 107 21.20 -1.19 -16.28
CA ASP A 107 20.67 -1.11 -14.91
C ASP A 107 19.24 -1.65 -14.82
N VAL A 108 18.38 -1.25 -15.77
CA VAL A 108 16.98 -1.71 -15.81
C VAL A 108 16.93 -3.23 -16.00
N LEU A 109 17.68 -3.78 -16.95
CA LEU A 109 17.70 -5.22 -17.21
C LEU A 109 18.22 -6.00 -16.02
N SER A 110 19.33 -5.55 -15.42
CA SER A 110 19.90 -6.16 -14.22
C SER A 110 18.92 -6.11 -13.03
N SER A 111 18.24 -4.97 -12.83
CA SER A 111 17.26 -4.83 -11.75
C SER A 111 16.02 -5.71 -11.97
N ILE A 112 15.60 -5.91 -13.21
CA ILE A 112 14.52 -6.86 -13.56
C ILE A 112 14.94 -8.28 -13.21
N ASP A 113 16.14 -8.71 -13.59
CA ASP A 113 16.62 -10.07 -13.32
C ASP A 113 16.78 -10.32 -11.81
N GLU A 114 17.33 -9.36 -11.06
CA GLU A 114 17.42 -9.38 -9.60
C GLU A 114 16.03 -9.46 -8.96
N MET A 115 15.08 -8.64 -9.41
CA MET A 115 13.71 -8.65 -8.93
C MET A 115 13.03 -10.01 -9.15
N VAL A 116 13.21 -10.62 -10.32
CA VAL A 116 12.68 -11.96 -10.65
C VAL A 116 13.25 -13.02 -9.72
N GLU A 117 14.56 -12.98 -9.43
CA GLU A 117 15.20 -13.91 -8.50
C GLU A 117 14.56 -13.83 -7.12
N HIS A 118 14.39 -12.63 -6.59
CA HIS A 118 13.77 -12.43 -5.26
C HIS A 118 12.29 -12.83 -5.23
N ILE A 119 11.51 -12.52 -6.28
CA ILE A 119 10.09 -12.92 -6.35
C ILE A 119 9.97 -14.45 -6.38
N ASN A 120 10.85 -15.16 -7.07
CA ASN A 120 10.79 -16.61 -7.18
C ASN A 120 10.98 -17.34 -5.84
N ARG A 121 11.65 -16.72 -4.87
CA ARG A 121 11.94 -17.32 -3.56
C ARG A 121 11.14 -16.74 -2.40
N CYS A 122 10.54 -15.56 -2.55
CA CYS A 122 9.76 -14.94 -1.48
C CYS A 122 8.41 -15.64 -1.28
N HIS A 123 7.84 -15.48 -0.08
CA HIS A 123 6.49 -15.89 0.27
C HIS A 123 5.51 -14.74 0.12
N ILE A 124 5.99 -13.51 0.33
CA ILE A 124 5.19 -12.29 0.25
C ILE A 124 5.96 -11.27 -0.58
N LEU A 125 5.33 -10.75 -1.63
CA LEU A 125 5.81 -9.59 -2.39
C LEU A 125 5.09 -8.35 -1.88
N MET A 126 5.84 -7.32 -1.47
CA MET A 126 5.24 -6.08 -1.01
C MET A 126 5.69 -4.89 -1.86
N PHE A 127 4.73 -4.17 -2.41
CA PHE A 127 4.95 -2.85 -3.01
C PHE A 127 4.67 -1.77 -1.97
N ALA A 128 5.72 -1.07 -1.55
CA ALA A 128 5.64 -0.03 -0.54
C ALA A 128 5.02 1.26 -1.09
N GLY A 129 4.76 2.20 -0.20
CA GLY A 129 4.28 3.53 -0.53
C GLY A 129 5.38 4.47 -1.02
N GLY A 130 4.97 5.62 -1.53
CA GLY A 130 5.84 6.64 -2.09
C GLY A 130 5.23 7.24 -3.36
N PHE A 131 6.11 7.69 -4.25
CA PHE A 131 5.79 8.31 -5.54
C PHE A 131 6.73 7.75 -6.60
N SER A 132 6.55 6.49 -6.97
CA SER A 132 7.46 5.79 -7.90
C SER A 132 7.62 6.55 -9.21
N ALA A 133 8.87 6.86 -9.58
CA ALA A 133 9.24 7.70 -10.70
C ALA A 133 8.52 9.06 -10.75
N GLY A 134 8.14 9.64 -9.58
CA GLY A 134 7.47 10.92 -9.49
C GLY A 134 5.98 10.92 -9.82
N ASP A 135 5.39 9.79 -10.16
CA ASP A 135 3.99 9.62 -10.56
C ASP A 135 3.52 10.50 -11.75
N GLU A 136 4.44 11.06 -12.50
CA GLU A 136 4.14 11.91 -13.67
C GLU A 136 4.55 11.21 -14.99
N PRO A 137 3.88 11.53 -16.10
CA PRO A 137 2.61 12.27 -16.24
C PRO A 137 1.36 11.41 -16.08
N ALA A 138 1.48 10.09 -16.04
CA ALA A 138 0.38 9.14 -16.11
C ALA A 138 -0.23 8.79 -14.76
N GLY A 139 0.22 9.46 -13.70
CA GLY A 139 -0.32 9.34 -12.35
C GLY A 139 0.13 8.10 -11.59
N SER A 140 -0.39 8.02 -10.41
CA SER A 140 0.01 7.19 -9.29
C SER A 140 0.17 5.70 -9.61
N GLY A 141 1.35 5.16 -9.31
CA GLY A 141 1.66 3.74 -9.48
C GLY A 141 1.94 3.29 -10.91
N GLN A 142 1.98 4.20 -11.89
CA GLN A 142 2.18 3.83 -13.30
C GLN A 142 3.54 3.18 -13.55
N PHE A 143 4.59 3.66 -12.94
CA PHE A 143 5.93 3.09 -13.11
C PHE A 143 5.98 1.64 -12.60
N LEU A 144 5.45 1.38 -11.40
CA LEU A 144 5.35 0.04 -10.84
C LEU A 144 4.49 -0.86 -11.73
N ALA A 145 3.34 -0.37 -12.19
CA ALA A 145 2.46 -1.12 -13.09
C ALA A 145 3.18 -1.49 -14.40
N SER A 146 4.00 -0.59 -14.93
CA SER A 146 4.81 -0.86 -16.13
C SER A 146 5.88 -1.92 -15.87
N VAL A 147 6.57 -1.88 -14.72
CA VAL A 147 7.55 -2.89 -14.34
C VAL A 147 6.90 -4.26 -14.13
N THR A 148 5.74 -4.32 -13.47
CA THR A 148 5.00 -5.57 -13.28
C THR A 148 4.46 -6.16 -14.58
N SER A 149 4.26 -5.33 -15.59
CA SER A 149 3.86 -5.74 -16.95
C SER A 149 5.02 -6.28 -17.79
N ASN A 150 6.27 -6.17 -17.32
CA ASN A 150 7.41 -6.82 -17.95
C ASN A 150 7.19 -8.36 -17.96
N GLN A 151 7.47 -9.02 -19.08
CA GLN A 151 7.20 -10.44 -19.26
C GLN A 151 7.84 -11.32 -18.18
N LYS A 152 9.11 -11.07 -17.82
CA LYS A 152 9.84 -11.85 -16.81
C LYS A 152 9.25 -11.62 -15.40
N VAL A 153 9.03 -10.36 -15.03
CA VAL A 153 8.45 -9.98 -13.73
C VAL A 153 7.02 -10.50 -13.61
N GLY A 154 6.22 -10.32 -14.64
CA GLY A 154 4.84 -10.81 -14.66
C GLY A 154 4.74 -12.32 -14.53
N ALA A 155 5.63 -13.08 -15.20
CA ALA A 155 5.70 -14.52 -15.04
C ALA A 155 6.08 -14.93 -13.61
N ALA A 156 7.05 -14.25 -12.99
CA ALA A 156 7.45 -14.52 -11.61
C ALA A 156 6.33 -14.19 -10.60
N ILE A 157 5.60 -13.08 -10.80
CA ILE A 157 4.43 -12.72 -9.99
C ILE A 157 3.32 -13.77 -10.13
N THR A 158 3.03 -14.22 -11.33
CA THR A 158 2.04 -15.28 -11.57
C THR A 158 2.44 -16.57 -10.86
N ALA A 159 3.70 -16.98 -10.98
CA ALA A 159 4.22 -18.15 -10.29
C ALA A 159 4.17 -18.01 -8.76
N LEU A 160 4.39 -16.80 -8.21
CA LEU A 160 4.22 -16.52 -6.78
C LEU A 160 2.76 -16.76 -6.34
N ILE A 161 1.79 -16.27 -7.10
CA ILE A 161 0.36 -16.44 -6.80
C ILE A 161 -0.02 -17.92 -6.90
N ASP A 162 0.41 -18.60 -7.95
CA ASP A 162 0.08 -20.02 -8.21
C ASP A 162 0.59 -20.96 -7.11
N ARG A 163 1.73 -20.64 -6.49
CA ARG A 163 2.26 -21.40 -5.33
C ARG A 163 1.68 -20.95 -3.99
N GLY A 164 0.65 -20.09 -3.96
CA GLY A 164 -0.02 -19.62 -2.76
C GLY A 164 0.68 -18.47 -2.06
N GLY A 165 1.62 -17.81 -2.69
CA GLY A 165 2.25 -16.59 -2.17
C GLY A 165 1.29 -15.40 -2.11
N LEU A 166 1.64 -14.41 -1.32
CA LEU A 166 0.82 -13.22 -1.07
C LEU A 166 1.42 -11.98 -1.71
N ILE A 167 0.56 -11.04 -2.07
CA ILE A 167 0.97 -9.73 -2.57
C ILE A 167 0.29 -8.64 -1.76
N LEU A 168 1.07 -7.68 -1.27
CA LEU A 168 0.59 -6.50 -0.53
C LEU A 168 1.02 -5.23 -1.25
N GLY A 169 0.08 -4.31 -1.46
CA GLY A 169 0.37 -2.96 -1.94
C GLY A 169 -0.16 -1.92 -0.97
N ILE A 170 0.68 -0.96 -0.61
CA ILE A 170 0.29 0.16 0.27
C ILE A 170 0.44 1.47 -0.50
N CYS A 171 -0.58 2.34 -0.45
CA CYS A 171 -0.59 3.66 -1.09
C CYS A 171 -0.20 3.57 -2.58
N ASN A 172 0.98 4.00 -2.98
CA ASN A 172 1.48 3.90 -4.35
C ASN A 172 1.55 2.44 -4.84
N GLY A 173 1.93 1.51 -3.99
CA GLY A 173 1.88 0.08 -4.30
C GLY A 173 0.46 -0.43 -4.55
N PHE A 174 -0.53 -0.01 -3.75
CA PHE A 174 -1.94 -0.34 -4.00
C PHE A 174 -2.43 0.21 -5.34
N GLN A 175 -2.06 1.45 -5.67
CA GLN A 175 -2.40 2.06 -6.96
C GLN A 175 -1.84 1.23 -8.13
N ALA A 176 -0.62 0.74 -8.00
CA ALA A 176 -0.01 -0.15 -8.99
C ALA A 176 -0.74 -1.49 -9.13
N LEU A 177 -1.19 -2.08 -8.01
CA LEU A 177 -1.96 -3.34 -8.04
C LEU A 177 -3.30 -3.16 -8.78
N VAL A 178 -3.97 -2.02 -8.60
CA VAL A 178 -5.21 -1.72 -9.34
C VAL A 178 -4.90 -1.54 -10.83
N LYS A 179 -3.90 -0.73 -11.18
CA LYS A 179 -3.53 -0.45 -12.58
C LYS A 179 -3.04 -1.67 -13.35
N SER A 180 -2.40 -2.61 -12.66
CA SER A 180 -1.89 -3.86 -13.28
C SER A 180 -2.96 -4.94 -13.43
N GLY A 181 -4.14 -4.78 -12.83
CA GLY A 181 -5.21 -5.78 -12.82
C GLY A 181 -5.05 -6.86 -11.73
N LEU A 182 -3.99 -6.80 -10.93
CA LEU A 182 -3.85 -7.69 -9.77
C LEU A 182 -4.99 -7.49 -8.77
N LEU A 183 -5.49 -6.26 -8.63
CA LEU A 183 -6.73 -5.97 -7.92
C LEU A 183 -7.78 -5.48 -8.92
N PRO A 184 -9.02 -5.99 -8.85
CA PRO A 184 -9.51 -7.05 -7.96
C PRO A 184 -9.35 -8.48 -8.53
N TYR A 185 -8.76 -8.64 -9.73
CA TYR A 185 -8.88 -9.87 -10.50
C TYR A 185 -7.85 -10.96 -10.14
N GLY A 186 -6.80 -10.64 -9.39
CA GLY A 186 -5.71 -11.56 -9.07
C GLY A 186 -4.85 -11.95 -10.28
N LYS A 187 -4.96 -11.24 -11.40
CA LYS A 187 -4.25 -11.54 -12.65
C LYS A 187 -3.73 -10.28 -13.30
N LEU A 188 -2.46 -10.30 -13.73
CA LEU A 188 -1.86 -9.21 -14.48
C LEU A 188 -2.54 -9.03 -15.85
N GLY A 189 -2.70 -7.78 -16.26
CA GLY A 189 -3.23 -7.42 -17.58
C GLY A 189 -4.74 -7.60 -17.76
N MET A 190 -5.47 -8.02 -16.74
CA MET A 190 -6.93 -8.18 -16.75
C MET A 190 -7.64 -6.85 -16.54
N VAL A 191 -7.26 -5.80 -17.30
CA VAL A 191 -7.86 -4.47 -17.21
C VAL A 191 -8.77 -4.25 -18.42
N THR A 192 -10.02 -3.91 -18.18
CA THR A 192 -11.06 -3.61 -19.17
C THR A 192 -11.61 -2.19 -18.96
N PRO A 193 -12.39 -1.63 -19.89
CA PRO A 193 -13.03 -0.33 -19.68
C PRO A 193 -13.91 -0.25 -18.43
N ASP A 194 -14.45 -1.38 -17.96
CA ASP A 194 -15.30 -1.47 -16.76
C ASP A 194 -14.51 -1.81 -15.49
N SER A 195 -13.19 -1.92 -15.58
CA SER A 195 -12.35 -2.22 -14.41
C SER A 195 -12.30 -1.05 -13.45
N PRO A 196 -12.24 -1.32 -12.14
CA PRO A 196 -11.99 -0.27 -11.15
C PRO A 196 -10.74 0.54 -11.49
N THR A 197 -10.83 1.85 -11.36
CA THR A 197 -9.71 2.75 -11.55
C THR A 197 -9.63 3.76 -10.41
N LEU A 198 -8.45 4.33 -10.22
CA LEU A 198 -8.25 5.42 -9.29
C LEU A 198 -8.41 6.73 -10.06
N PHE A 199 -9.28 7.57 -9.58
CA PHE A 199 -9.59 8.85 -10.19
C PHE A 199 -9.36 10.00 -9.19
N ARG A 200 -9.20 11.21 -9.72
CA ARG A 200 -9.14 12.41 -8.90
C ARG A 200 -10.49 12.64 -8.22
N ASN A 201 -10.43 13.05 -6.97
CA ASN A 201 -11.63 13.38 -6.18
C ASN A 201 -11.99 14.86 -6.43
N ASP A 202 -12.40 15.15 -7.64
CA ASP A 202 -12.69 16.52 -8.14
C ASP A 202 -14.18 16.87 -8.01
N ILE A 203 -14.95 16.16 -7.17
CA ILE A 203 -16.39 16.32 -7.00
C ILE A 203 -16.70 17.19 -5.79
#